data_f08c4ca157d35904244553d93c58c03f
#
_entry.id   f08c4ca157d35904244553d93c58c03f
#
_cell.length_a   1.000
_cell.length_b   1.000
_cell.length_c   1.000
_cell.angle_alpha   90.00
_cell.angle_beta   90.00
_cell.angle_gamma   90.00
#
_symmetry.space_group_name_H-M   'P 1'
#
loop_
_entity.id
_entity.type
_entity.pdbx_description
1 polymer ?
#
loop_
_entity_poly.entity_id
_entity_poly.type
_entity_poly.pdbx_seq_one_letter_code
_entity_poly.pdbx_strand_id
1 'polypeptide(L)'
;MARSVRINVLGVDLRLQTDDSDAFVQRVADAVNQRGAAMRQRGVPPQQAAVYAALQLAEELERLRDAHRALHHQAAEQLDAFADELVAHARALQPREDRA
;
A
#
# COMPACT_ATOMS: atom_id res chain seq x y z
N MET A 1 -4.18 -23.69 -4.28
CA MET A 1 -4.31 -24.54 -3.08
C MET A 1 -3.56 -23.89 -1.93
N ALA A 2 -4.22 -23.79 -0.80
CA ALA A 2 -3.56 -23.30 0.40
C ALA A 2 -2.52 -24.32 0.87
N ARG A 3 -1.37 -23.84 1.24
CA ARG A 3 -0.30 -24.65 1.80
C ARG A 3 0.13 -24.08 3.12
N SER A 4 0.79 -24.91 3.90
CA SER A 4 1.24 -24.55 5.23
C SER A 4 2.67 -24.00 5.13
N VAL A 5 2.88 -22.81 5.68
CA VAL A 5 4.20 -22.16 5.72
C VAL A 5 4.54 -21.87 7.18
N ARG A 6 5.76 -22.22 7.57
CA ARG A 6 6.29 -21.88 8.89
C ARG A 6 6.99 -20.55 8.85
N ILE A 7 6.68 -19.70 9.83
CA ILE A 7 7.38 -18.43 10.02
C ILE A 7 7.73 -18.26 11.48
N ASN A 8 8.78 -17.52 11.74
CA ASN A 8 9.13 -17.07 13.08
C ASN A 8 8.92 -15.57 13.17
N VAL A 9 8.04 -15.16 14.08
CA VAL A 9 7.71 -13.75 14.28
C VAL A 9 7.98 -13.41 15.74
N LEU A 10 8.96 -12.54 15.97
CA LEU A 10 9.35 -12.06 17.30
C LEU A 10 9.68 -13.20 18.27
N GLY A 11 10.26 -14.27 17.74
CA GLY A 11 10.62 -15.46 18.53
C GLY A 11 9.51 -16.47 18.67
N VAL A 12 8.36 -16.25 18.06
CA VAL A 12 7.23 -17.17 18.08
C VAL A 12 7.14 -17.90 16.75
N ASP A 13 7.12 -19.22 16.79
CA ASP A 13 6.92 -20.04 15.60
C ASP A 13 5.44 -20.15 15.29
N LEU A 14 5.09 -19.80 14.06
CA LEU A 14 3.73 -19.83 13.58
C LEU A 14 3.64 -20.67 12.31
N ARG A 15 2.50 -21.30 12.13
CA ARG A 15 2.18 -22.01 10.90
C ARG A 15 0.99 -21.33 10.25
N LEU A 16 1.20 -20.84 9.04
CA LEU A 16 0.17 -20.16 8.26
C LEU A 16 -0.28 -21.03 7.10
N GLN A 17 -1.57 -21.03 6.85
CA GLN A 17 -2.10 -21.57 5.61
C GLN A 17 -2.31 -20.40 4.64
N THR A 18 -1.71 -20.50 3.48
CA THR A 18 -1.72 -19.39 2.52
C THR A 18 -1.55 -19.89 1.10
N ASP A 19 -2.09 -19.14 0.16
CA ASP A 19 -1.85 -19.32 -1.27
C ASP A 19 -0.68 -18.48 -1.77
N ASP A 20 -0.17 -17.59 -0.93
CA ASP A 20 0.93 -16.71 -1.30
C ASP A 20 2.25 -17.46 -1.40
N SER A 21 3.21 -16.89 -2.11
CA SER A 21 4.55 -17.46 -2.24
C SER A 21 5.31 -17.41 -0.92
N ASP A 22 6.28 -18.31 -0.76
CA ASP A 22 7.15 -18.31 0.42
C ASP A 22 7.89 -16.96 0.54
N ALA A 23 8.34 -16.42 -0.57
CA ALA A 23 9.04 -15.14 -0.57
C ALA A 23 8.16 -14.00 -0.06
N PHE A 24 6.88 -13.98 -0.45
CA PHE A 24 5.93 -12.99 0.03
C PHE A 24 5.71 -13.13 1.53
N VAL A 25 5.43 -14.34 1.99
CA VAL A 25 5.19 -14.62 3.41
C VAL A 25 6.41 -14.23 4.23
N GLN A 26 7.61 -14.54 3.74
CA GLN A 26 8.85 -14.18 4.44
C GLN A 26 9.02 -12.65 4.54
N ARG A 27 8.70 -11.92 3.48
CA ARG A 27 8.74 -10.45 3.52
C ARG A 27 7.78 -9.88 4.54
N VAL A 28 6.59 -10.46 4.66
CA VAL A 28 5.60 -10.04 5.64
C VAL A 28 6.12 -10.31 7.06
N ALA A 29 6.64 -11.50 7.30
CA ALA A 29 7.23 -11.86 8.58
C ALA A 29 8.40 -10.94 8.95
N ASP A 30 9.27 -10.66 7.99
CA ASP A 30 10.41 -9.77 8.19
C ASP A 30 9.98 -8.35 8.54
N ALA A 31 8.90 -7.87 7.93
CA ALA A 31 8.36 -6.55 8.24
C ALA A 31 7.92 -6.45 9.70
N VAL A 32 7.23 -7.48 10.20
CA VAL A 32 6.81 -7.52 11.61
C VAL A 32 8.03 -7.62 12.53
N ASN A 33 8.97 -8.49 12.20
CA ASN A 33 10.20 -8.66 12.99
C ASN A 33 10.99 -7.35 13.07
N GLN A 34 11.10 -6.65 11.97
CA GLN A 34 11.81 -5.39 11.92
C GLN A 34 11.17 -4.34 12.82
N ARG A 35 9.84 -4.25 12.80
CA ARG A 35 9.11 -3.28 13.61
C ARG A 35 9.17 -3.63 15.10
N GLY A 36 9.18 -4.92 15.45
CA GLY A 36 9.18 -5.36 16.82
C GLY A 36 10.56 -5.51 17.46
N ALA A 37 11.62 -5.54 16.66
CA ALA A 37 12.97 -5.85 17.13
C ALA A 37 13.45 -4.89 18.24
N ALA A 38 13.25 -3.60 18.05
CA ALA A 38 13.68 -2.62 19.04
C ALA A 38 13.01 -2.81 20.39
N MET A 39 11.73 -3.18 20.38
CA MET A 39 10.98 -3.46 21.60
C MET A 39 11.49 -4.71 22.28
N ARG A 40 11.79 -5.76 21.50
CA ARG A 40 12.34 -6.99 22.05
C ARG A 40 13.71 -6.76 22.69
N GLN A 41 14.52 -5.92 22.10
CA GLN A 41 15.84 -5.56 22.66
C GLN A 41 15.73 -4.83 23.98
N ARG A 42 14.64 -4.11 24.20
CA ARG A 42 14.39 -3.44 25.49
C ARG A 42 13.75 -4.36 26.53
N GLY A 43 13.61 -5.63 26.22
CA GLY A 43 13.02 -6.59 27.14
C GLY A 43 11.50 -6.62 27.13
N VAL A 44 10.86 -5.96 26.16
CA VAL A 44 9.40 -6.00 26.03
C VAL A 44 8.97 -7.42 25.61
N PRO A 45 7.97 -8.00 26.29
CA PRO A 45 7.51 -9.35 25.94
C PRO A 45 7.05 -9.43 24.48
N PRO A 46 7.16 -10.61 23.84
CA PRO A 46 6.78 -10.77 22.44
C PRO A 46 5.37 -10.31 22.12
N GLN A 47 4.42 -10.55 23.00
CA GLN A 47 3.03 -10.18 22.79
C GLN A 47 2.86 -8.66 22.68
N GLN A 48 3.50 -7.90 23.57
CA GLN A 48 3.46 -6.45 23.53
C GLN A 48 4.23 -5.91 22.32
N ALA A 49 5.37 -6.50 22.01
CA ALA A 49 6.14 -6.12 20.83
C ALA A 49 5.32 -6.33 19.55
N ALA A 50 4.55 -7.41 19.49
CA ALA A 50 3.68 -7.69 18.35
C ALA A 50 2.57 -6.64 18.22
N VAL A 51 1.99 -6.18 19.32
CA VAL A 51 0.98 -5.13 19.30
C VAL A 51 1.59 -3.82 18.79
N TYR A 52 2.77 -3.45 19.25
CA TYR A 52 3.46 -2.27 18.73
C TYR A 52 3.76 -2.37 17.25
N ALA A 53 4.25 -3.52 16.80
CA ALA A 53 4.51 -3.74 15.39
C ALA A 53 3.23 -3.63 14.56
N ALA A 54 2.15 -4.22 15.04
CA ALA A 54 0.85 -4.14 14.37
C ALA A 54 0.35 -2.71 14.26
N LEU A 55 0.47 -1.92 15.33
CA LEU A 55 0.06 -0.52 15.31
C LEU A 55 0.89 0.30 14.33
N GLN A 56 2.20 0.11 14.31
CA GLN A 56 3.08 0.82 13.38
C GLN A 56 2.76 0.46 11.92
N LEU A 57 2.57 -0.82 11.65
CA LEU A 57 2.25 -1.27 10.29
C LEU A 57 0.88 -0.78 9.85
N ALA A 58 -0.10 -0.80 10.74
CA ALA A 58 -1.42 -0.27 10.45
C ALA A 58 -1.38 1.23 10.17
N GLU A 59 -0.59 1.98 10.95
CA GLU A 59 -0.40 3.41 10.74
C GLU A 59 0.24 3.68 9.38
N GLU A 60 1.29 2.95 9.04
CA GLU A 60 1.94 3.07 7.73
C GLU A 60 0.98 2.75 6.60
N LEU A 61 0.17 1.71 6.77
CA LEU A 61 -0.83 1.33 5.78
C LEU A 61 -1.85 2.43 5.57
N GLU A 62 -2.36 3.03 6.65
CA GLU A 62 -3.32 4.13 6.55
C GLU A 62 -2.71 5.34 5.86
N ARG A 63 -1.46 5.68 6.17
CA ARG A 63 -0.75 6.77 5.49
C ARG A 63 -0.56 6.50 4.01
N LEU A 64 -0.21 5.26 3.65
CA LEU A 64 -0.09 4.87 2.25
C LEU A 64 -1.41 4.95 1.52
N ARG A 65 -2.49 4.52 2.17
CA ARG A 65 -3.84 4.62 1.59
C ARG A 65 -4.24 6.06 1.37
N ASP A 66 -3.95 6.94 2.32
CA ASP A 66 -4.25 8.36 2.19
C ASP A 66 -3.44 8.98 1.04
N ALA A 67 -2.15 8.67 0.97
CA ALA A 67 -1.30 9.15 -0.11
C ALA A 67 -1.78 8.64 -1.47
N HIS A 68 -2.19 7.38 -1.53
CA HIS A 68 -2.72 6.78 -2.76
C HIS A 68 -4.01 7.47 -3.20
N ARG A 69 -4.92 7.74 -2.27
CA ARG A 69 -6.16 8.47 -2.57
C ARG A 69 -5.87 9.88 -3.06
N ALA A 70 -4.91 10.55 -2.42
CA ALA A 70 -4.52 11.90 -2.82
C ALA A 70 -3.93 11.90 -4.24
N LEU A 71 -3.06 10.95 -4.55
CA LEU A 71 -2.50 10.81 -5.89
C LEU A 71 -3.55 10.49 -6.92
N HIS A 72 -4.49 9.61 -6.61
CA HIS A 72 -5.60 9.30 -7.50
C HIS A 72 -6.46 10.51 -7.78
N HIS A 73 -6.79 11.27 -6.75
CA HIS A 73 -7.58 12.48 -6.90
C HIS A 73 -6.85 13.51 -7.76
N GLN A 74 -5.59 13.72 -7.50
CA GLN A 74 -4.76 14.64 -8.25
C GLN A 74 -4.63 14.21 -9.72
N ALA A 75 -4.42 12.92 -9.96
CA ALA A 75 -4.36 12.38 -11.31
C ALA A 75 -5.69 12.56 -12.05
N ALA A 76 -6.80 12.33 -11.38
CA ALA A 76 -8.12 12.53 -11.96
C ALA A 76 -8.35 14.01 -12.33
N GLU A 77 -7.97 14.93 -11.45
CA GLU A 77 -8.05 16.36 -11.73
C GLU A 77 -7.19 16.76 -12.92
N GLN A 78 -5.98 16.24 -13.01
CA GLN A 78 -5.09 16.51 -14.11
C GLN A 78 -5.63 15.95 -15.43
N LEU A 79 -6.20 14.76 -15.40
CA LEU A 79 -6.81 14.18 -16.58
C LEU A 79 -8.02 14.97 -17.05
N ASP A 80 -8.86 15.44 -16.12
CA ASP A 80 -10.01 16.27 -16.45
C ASP A 80 -9.57 17.59 -17.07
N ALA A 81 -8.57 18.24 -16.49
CA ALA A 81 -8.02 19.48 -17.04
C ALA A 81 -7.44 19.28 -18.44
N PHE A 82 -6.71 18.17 -18.63
CA PHE A 82 -6.15 17.81 -19.92
C PHE A 82 -7.24 17.55 -20.96
N ALA A 83 -8.28 16.83 -20.56
CA ALA A 83 -9.42 16.56 -21.43
C ALA A 83 -10.14 17.86 -21.84
N ASP A 84 -10.32 18.79 -20.88
CA ASP A 84 -10.92 20.09 -21.18
C ASP A 84 -10.07 20.88 -22.15
N GLU A 85 -8.76 20.87 -22.00
CA GLU A 85 -7.83 21.52 -22.91
C GLU A 85 -7.91 20.93 -24.31
N LEU A 86 -7.98 19.61 -24.41
CA LEU A 86 -8.12 18.92 -25.69
C LEU A 86 -9.40 19.31 -26.39
N VAL A 87 -10.52 19.36 -25.66
CA VAL A 87 -11.80 19.77 -26.22
C VAL A 87 -11.74 21.20 -26.72
N ALA A 88 -11.20 22.11 -25.92
CA ALA A 88 -11.07 23.51 -26.32
C ALA A 88 -10.20 23.66 -27.57
N HIS A 89 -9.09 22.92 -27.63
CA HIS A 89 -8.19 22.94 -28.77
C HIS A 89 -8.87 22.39 -30.03
N ALA A 90 -9.58 21.29 -29.89
CA ALA A 90 -10.32 20.70 -30.99
C ALA A 90 -11.37 21.65 -31.55
N ARG A 91 -12.07 22.37 -30.69
CA ARG A 91 -13.06 23.37 -31.10
C ARG A 91 -12.41 24.52 -31.84
N ALA A 92 -11.23 24.93 -31.40
CA ALA A 92 -10.48 26.01 -32.07
C ALA A 92 -10.03 25.61 -33.47
N LEU A 93 -9.79 24.32 -33.71
CA LEU A 93 -9.36 23.80 -35.00
C LEU A 93 -10.50 23.43 -35.93
N GLN A 94 -11.74 23.43 -35.42
CA GLN A 94 -12.89 23.04 -36.17
C GLN A 94 -13.14 24.04 -37.32
N PRO A 95 -13.33 23.58 -38.54
CA PRO A 95 -13.66 24.49 -39.63
C PRO A 95 -15.01 25.15 -39.38
N ARG A 96 -15.12 26.43 -39.70
CA ARG A 96 -16.38 27.15 -39.52
C ARG A 96 -17.30 26.85 -40.67
N GLU A 97 -18.26 26.02 -40.41
CA GLU A 97 -19.25 25.60 -41.41
C GLU A 97 -20.26 26.70 -41.71
N ASP A 98 -20.39 27.63 -40.81
CA ASP A 98 -21.34 28.76 -40.97
C ASP A 98 -20.91 29.84 -41.92
N ARG A 99 -19.77 29.68 -42.54
CA ARG A 99 -19.33 30.58 -43.59
C ARG A 99 -20.03 30.22 -44.90
N ALA A 100 -21.03 30.92 -45.13
CA ALA A 100 -21.70 30.81 -46.42
C ALA A 100 -21.04 31.73 -47.43
#